data_275a8b90685a2caa5d967c0cd8eef28f
#
_entry.id   275a8b90685a2caa5d967c0cd8eef28f
#
_cell.length_a   1.000
_cell.length_b   1.000
_cell.length_c   1.000
_cell.angle_alpha   90.00
_cell.angle_beta   90.00
_cell.angle_gamma   90.00
#
_symmetry.space_group_name_H-M   'P 1'
#
loop_
_entity.id
_entity.type
_entity.pdbx_description
1 polymer ?
#
loop_
_entity_poly.entity_id
_entity_poly.type
_entity_poly.pdbx_seq_one_letter_code
_entity_poly.pdbx_strand_id
1 'polypeptide(L)'
;MSVNGNSIRQVCVYCASSRECEEAYFAAAETLGRELARKGITIIYGGGAGGLMGRLADAALSEGGRIIGILPRFMEELEWGHQKLTELVLVNDMHERKRAMLERADAVVALPGGCGTLEELFEAITWKRLGLYLGPIVLVNVQGFFDPCIELLERCVEKKFMDARHLSMWKVVENPYQVIEAVCNASPWAKDCRRFAVPGL
;
A
#
# COMPACT_ATOMS: atom_id res chain seq x y z
N MET A 1 -11.98 7.64 11.79
CA MET A 1 -11.74 8.69 10.77
C MET A 1 -12.52 8.31 9.53
N SER A 2 -13.13 9.25 8.81
CA SER A 2 -14.00 8.90 7.69
C SER A 2 -13.52 9.60 6.41
N VAL A 3 -13.48 8.85 5.31
CA VAL A 3 -13.39 9.38 3.95
C VAL A 3 -14.79 9.25 3.35
N ASN A 4 -15.39 10.37 2.92
CA ASN A 4 -16.74 10.40 2.31
C ASN A 4 -17.85 9.66 3.10
N GLY A 5 -17.79 9.72 4.43
CA GLY A 5 -18.73 9.00 5.29
C GLY A 5 -18.34 7.55 5.61
N ASN A 6 -17.31 6.99 4.96
CA ASN A 6 -16.76 5.68 5.32
C ASN A 6 -15.57 5.83 6.26
N SER A 7 -15.61 5.13 7.37
CA SER A 7 -14.52 5.06 8.35
C SER A 7 -13.36 4.24 7.79
N ILE A 8 -12.15 4.80 7.73
CA ILE A 8 -10.94 4.04 7.43
C ILE A 8 -10.59 3.19 8.66
N ARG A 9 -10.65 1.88 8.52
CA ARG A 9 -10.38 0.90 9.56
C ARG A 9 -9.21 -0.01 9.24
N GLN A 10 -8.96 -0.26 7.96
CA GLN A 10 -7.94 -1.18 7.47
C GLN A 10 -7.13 -0.54 6.35
N VAL A 11 -5.81 -0.56 6.48
CA VAL A 11 -4.88 -0.03 5.49
C VAL A 11 -3.95 -1.14 5.02
N CYS A 12 -3.92 -1.37 3.72
CA CYS A 12 -2.94 -2.25 3.10
C CYS A 12 -1.62 -1.50 2.90
N VAL A 13 -0.52 -2.08 3.36
CA VAL A 13 0.82 -1.50 3.24
C VAL A 13 1.72 -2.40 2.40
N TYR A 14 2.21 -1.86 1.29
CA TYR A 14 3.23 -2.47 0.44
C TYR A 14 4.59 -1.89 0.79
N CYS A 15 5.59 -2.73 1.03
CA CYS A 15 6.93 -2.30 1.38
C CYS A 15 7.98 -3.40 1.17
N ALA A 16 9.26 -3.03 1.21
CA ALA A 16 10.38 -3.93 0.96
C ALA A 16 10.56 -5.00 2.03
N SER A 17 11.02 -6.19 1.60
CA SER A 17 11.57 -7.25 2.47
C SER A 17 13.08 -7.16 2.65
N SER A 18 13.78 -6.33 1.87
CA SER A 18 15.23 -6.16 1.95
C SER A 18 15.67 -5.66 3.32
N ARG A 19 16.80 -6.21 3.81
CA ARG A 19 17.43 -5.82 5.08
C ARG A 19 18.63 -4.88 4.88
N GLU A 20 18.96 -4.53 3.63
CA GLU A 20 20.17 -3.80 3.26
C GLU A 20 19.90 -2.40 2.71
N CYS A 21 18.67 -1.89 2.85
CA CYS A 21 18.35 -0.53 2.42
C CYS A 21 18.75 0.50 3.49
N GLU A 22 18.72 1.78 3.11
CA GLU A 22 19.08 2.89 3.98
C GLU A 22 18.17 3.02 5.21
N GLU A 23 18.70 3.46 6.33
CA GLU A 23 17.99 3.60 7.60
C GLU A 23 16.78 4.52 7.52
N ALA A 24 16.79 5.51 6.64
CA ALA A 24 15.66 6.40 6.42
C ALA A 24 14.38 5.66 6.00
N TYR A 25 14.50 4.59 5.22
CA TYR A 25 13.37 3.76 4.82
C TYR A 25 12.84 2.91 5.97
N PHE A 26 13.73 2.36 6.80
CA PHE A 26 13.33 1.63 8.01
C PHE A 26 12.60 2.55 9.00
N ALA A 27 13.15 3.74 9.26
CA ALA A 27 12.53 4.73 10.12
C ALA A 27 11.13 5.16 9.62
N ALA A 28 10.96 5.27 8.30
CA ALA A 28 9.66 5.55 7.71
C ALA A 28 8.65 4.42 7.94
N ALA A 29 9.07 3.16 7.80
CA ALA A 29 8.22 2.00 8.08
C ALA A 29 7.80 1.92 9.55
N GLU A 30 8.74 2.13 10.48
CA GLU A 30 8.45 2.19 11.91
C GLU A 30 7.48 3.31 12.26
N THR A 31 7.71 4.50 11.72
CA THR A 31 6.84 5.66 11.94
C THR A 31 5.42 5.37 11.45
N LEU A 32 5.28 4.83 10.23
CA LEU A 32 3.97 4.47 9.67
C LEU A 32 3.25 3.44 10.55
N GLY A 33 3.98 2.40 10.99
CA GLY A 33 3.42 1.37 11.86
C GLY A 33 2.85 1.93 13.16
N ARG A 34 3.62 2.78 13.84
CA ARG A 34 3.19 3.47 15.07
C ARG A 34 2.00 4.38 14.84
N GLU A 35 2.05 5.22 13.80
CA GLU A 35 0.98 6.19 13.51
C GLU A 35 -0.35 5.51 13.20
N LEU A 36 -0.34 4.44 12.40
CA LEU A 36 -1.55 3.66 12.11
C LEU A 36 -2.09 2.97 13.36
N ALA A 37 -1.22 2.35 14.17
CA ALA A 37 -1.60 1.68 15.41
C ALA A 37 -2.23 2.65 16.42
N ARG A 38 -1.62 3.81 16.66
CA ARG A 38 -2.14 4.87 17.55
C ARG A 38 -3.51 5.39 17.15
N LYS A 39 -3.85 5.29 15.87
CA LYS A 39 -5.19 5.67 15.34
C LYS A 39 -6.19 4.52 15.36
N GLY A 40 -5.81 3.34 15.87
CA GLY A 40 -6.65 2.15 15.88
C GLY A 40 -6.92 1.57 14.49
N ILE A 41 -6.06 1.87 13.52
CA ILE A 41 -6.17 1.37 12.14
C ILE A 41 -5.44 0.04 12.05
N THR A 42 -6.15 -0.99 11.59
CA THR A 42 -5.56 -2.31 11.32
C THR A 42 -4.68 -2.24 10.08
N ILE A 43 -3.46 -2.76 10.19
CA ILE A 43 -2.54 -2.88 9.06
C ILE A 43 -2.71 -4.24 8.41
N ILE A 44 -2.83 -4.28 7.08
CA ILE A 44 -2.76 -5.47 6.26
C ILE A 44 -1.47 -5.39 5.45
N TYR A 45 -0.67 -6.45 5.43
CA TYR A 45 0.60 -6.44 4.71
C TYR A 45 1.03 -7.84 4.26
N GLY A 46 2.17 -7.96 3.63
CA GLY A 46 2.67 -9.21 3.05
C GLY A 46 3.11 -10.30 4.03
N GLY A 47 3.02 -10.08 5.35
CA GLY A 47 3.27 -11.11 6.37
C GLY A 47 4.75 -11.37 6.68
N GLY A 48 5.69 -10.74 5.97
CA GLY A 48 7.14 -11.01 6.14
C GLY A 48 7.73 -10.41 7.43
N ALA A 49 8.76 -11.08 7.97
CA ALA A 49 9.51 -10.64 9.16
C ALA A 49 10.75 -9.80 8.82
N GLY A 50 11.14 -9.71 7.56
CA GLY A 50 12.35 -9.00 7.14
C GLY A 50 12.10 -7.59 6.65
N GLY A 51 13.16 -6.78 6.62
CA GLY A 51 13.17 -5.47 5.99
C GLY A 51 12.18 -4.48 6.59
N LEU A 52 11.61 -3.64 5.73
CA LEU A 52 10.59 -2.67 6.11
C LEU A 52 9.32 -3.35 6.64
N MET A 53 8.99 -4.53 6.12
CA MET A 53 7.85 -5.33 6.57
C MET A 53 7.96 -5.66 8.07
N GLY A 54 9.11 -6.18 8.50
CA GLY A 54 9.36 -6.49 9.92
C GLY A 54 9.31 -5.25 10.79
N ARG A 55 9.97 -4.15 10.37
CA ARG A 55 9.99 -2.89 11.12
C ARG A 55 8.59 -2.28 11.27
N LEU A 56 7.78 -2.30 10.21
CA LEU A 56 6.39 -1.87 10.25
C LEU A 56 5.59 -2.67 11.26
N ALA A 57 5.73 -4.01 11.21
CA ALA A 57 4.99 -4.93 12.06
C ALA A 57 5.38 -4.78 13.55
N ASP A 58 6.67 -4.80 13.85
CA ASP A 58 7.18 -4.64 15.21
C ASP A 58 6.77 -3.29 15.81
N ALA A 59 6.84 -2.21 15.03
CA ALA A 59 6.45 -0.88 15.47
C ALA A 59 4.95 -0.78 15.76
N ALA A 60 4.10 -1.37 14.91
CA ALA A 60 2.67 -1.39 15.14
C ALA A 60 2.30 -2.21 16.38
N LEU A 61 2.91 -3.38 16.56
CA LEU A 61 2.69 -4.25 17.71
C LEU A 61 3.16 -3.61 19.02
N SER A 62 4.26 -2.85 19.00
CA SER A 62 4.76 -2.13 20.18
C SER A 62 3.79 -1.06 20.71
N GLU A 63 2.93 -0.52 19.85
CA GLU A 63 1.86 0.42 20.20
C GLU A 63 0.51 -0.30 20.48
N GLY A 64 0.50 -1.62 20.58
CA GLY A 64 -0.72 -2.41 20.78
C GLY A 64 -1.65 -2.45 19.56
N GLY A 65 -1.14 -2.12 18.37
CA GLY A 65 -1.89 -2.11 17.13
C GLY A 65 -2.23 -3.51 16.60
N ARG A 66 -3.23 -3.58 15.74
CA ARG A 66 -3.63 -4.81 15.05
C ARG A 66 -2.95 -4.89 13.67
N ILE A 67 -2.27 -6.01 13.42
CA ILE A 67 -1.62 -6.25 12.14
C ILE A 67 -1.92 -7.66 11.61
N ILE A 68 -2.30 -7.73 10.33
CA ILE A 68 -2.68 -8.95 9.61
C ILE A 68 -1.67 -9.19 8.51
N GLY A 69 -0.98 -10.32 8.56
CA GLY A 69 -0.11 -10.78 7.49
C GLY A 69 -0.85 -11.69 6.52
N ILE A 70 -0.64 -11.52 5.22
CA ILE A 70 -1.14 -12.45 4.20
C ILE A 70 0.04 -13.07 3.50
N LEU A 71 0.23 -14.36 3.69
CA LEU A 71 1.43 -15.08 3.29
C LEU A 71 1.09 -16.36 2.52
N PRO A 72 1.70 -16.60 1.35
CA PRO A 72 1.60 -17.89 0.68
C PRO A 72 2.24 -19.01 1.52
N ARG A 73 1.64 -20.21 1.50
CA ARG A 73 2.14 -21.36 2.26
C ARG A 73 3.59 -21.70 2.00
N PHE A 74 4.04 -21.60 0.73
CA PHE A 74 5.45 -21.87 0.41
C PHE A 74 6.43 -20.87 1.06
N MET A 75 6.00 -19.64 1.34
CA MET A 75 6.82 -18.65 2.06
C MET A 75 6.82 -18.90 3.57
N GLU A 76 5.75 -19.46 4.11
CA GLU A 76 5.72 -19.90 5.51
C GLU A 76 6.66 -21.07 5.73
N GLU A 77 6.67 -22.04 4.81
CA GLU A 77 7.58 -23.18 4.85
C GLU A 77 9.07 -22.77 4.82
N LEU A 78 9.38 -21.61 4.25
CA LEU A 78 10.71 -20.99 4.25
C LEU A 78 10.97 -20.12 5.50
N GLU A 79 10.07 -20.13 6.49
CA GLU A 79 10.17 -19.35 7.74
C GLU A 79 10.29 -17.83 7.51
N TRP A 80 9.73 -17.30 6.42
CA TRP A 80 9.76 -15.87 6.11
C TRP A 80 8.67 -15.07 6.85
N GLY A 81 7.72 -15.77 7.46
CA GLY A 81 6.59 -15.18 8.17
C GLY A 81 6.98 -14.54 9.50
N HIS A 82 6.32 -13.45 9.85
CA HIS A 82 6.47 -12.79 11.14
C HIS A 82 5.69 -13.54 12.22
N GLN A 83 6.36 -13.95 13.31
CA GLN A 83 5.83 -14.89 14.32
C GLN A 83 4.85 -14.27 15.34
N LYS A 84 4.78 -12.93 15.43
CA LYS A 84 4.03 -12.22 16.50
C LYS A 84 2.82 -11.46 15.97
N LEU A 85 2.38 -11.73 14.74
CA LEU A 85 1.24 -11.02 14.16
C LEU A 85 -0.05 -11.25 14.94
N THR A 86 -0.96 -10.27 14.90
CA THR A 86 -2.30 -10.44 15.45
C THR A 86 -3.06 -11.54 14.70
N GLU A 87 -2.83 -11.64 13.39
CA GLU A 87 -3.44 -12.65 12.51
C GLU A 87 -2.49 -12.96 11.35
N LEU A 88 -2.30 -14.23 11.03
CA LEU A 88 -1.63 -14.68 9.82
C LEU A 88 -2.63 -15.46 8.96
N VAL A 89 -2.86 -14.97 7.75
CA VAL A 89 -3.72 -15.61 6.75
C VAL A 89 -2.85 -16.31 5.73
N LEU A 90 -2.95 -17.63 5.68
CA LEU A 90 -2.24 -18.44 4.69
C LEU A 90 -3.07 -18.59 3.43
N VAL A 91 -2.45 -18.36 2.30
CA VAL A 91 -3.04 -18.44 0.96
C VAL A 91 -2.25 -19.42 0.08
N ASN A 92 -2.83 -19.82 -1.06
CA ASN A 92 -2.23 -20.86 -1.89
C ASN A 92 -1.16 -20.30 -2.85
N ASP A 93 -1.37 -19.08 -3.36
CA ASP A 93 -0.50 -18.47 -4.36
C ASP A 93 -0.41 -16.95 -4.22
N MET A 94 0.43 -16.33 -5.06
CA MET A 94 0.64 -14.88 -5.07
C MET A 94 -0.56 -14.08 -5.57
N HIS A 95 -1.40 -14.65 -6.41
CA HIS A 95 -2.61 -13.95 -6.90
C HIS A 95 -3.66 -13.87 -5.80
N GLU A 96 -3.87 -14.99 -5.08
CA GLU A 96 -4.75 -15.02 -3.91
C GLU A 96 -4.27 -14.05 -2.82
N ARG A 97 -2.94 -14.01 -2.56
CA ARG A 97 -2.34 -13.07 -1.62
C ARG A 97 -2.69 -11.63 -1.95
N LYS A 98 -2.38 -11.16 -3.15
CA LYS A 98 -2.59 -9.77 -3.56
C LYS A 98 -4.06 -9.39 -3.54
N ARG A 99 -4.93 -10.29 -4.03
CA ARG A 99 -6.37 -10.10 -3.97
C ARG A 99 -6.86 -9.95 -2.54
N ALA A 100 -6.48 -10.86 -1.65
CA ALA A 100 -6.89 -10.84 -0.24
C ALA A 100 -6.37 -9.60 0.51
N MET A 101 -5.19 -9.09 0.15
CA MET A 101 -4.66 -7.84 0.71
C MET A 101 -5.51 -6.63 0.29
N LEU A 102 -5.84 -6.52 -1.00
CA LEU A 102 -6.52 -5.37 -1.55
C LEU A 102 -8.02 -5.35 -1.24
N GLU A 103 -8.70 -6.50 -1.29
CA GLU A 103 -10.13 -6.61 -0.99
C GLU A 103 -10.50 -6.26 0.46
N ARG A 104 -9.56 -6.43 1.38
CA ARG A 104 -9.75 -6.10 2.80
C ARG A 104 -9.45 -4.64 3.13
N ALA A 105 -8.84 -3.89 2.20
CA ALA A 105 -8.28 -2.58 2.49
C ALA A 105 -9.23 -1.43 2.16
N ASP A 106 -9.44 -0.53 3.11
CA ASP A 106 -10.10 0.76 2.89
C ASP A 106 -9.19 1.75 2.17
N ALA A 107 -7.86 1.61 2.36
CA ALA A 107 -6.84 2.40 1.69
C ALA A 107 -5.57 1.58 1.45
N VAL A 108 -4.77 1.99 0.46
CA VAL A 108 -3.45 1.44 0.14
C VAL A 108 -2.37 2.46 0.42
N VAL A 109 -1.28 2.04 1.02
CA VAL A 109 -0.08 2.83 1.24
C VAL A 109 1.12 2.07 0.70
N ALA A 110 1.93 2.71 -0.13
CA ALA A 110 3.19 2.16 -0.60
C ALA A 110 4.37 2.90 0.04
N LEU A 111 5.22 2.17 0.74
CA LEU A 111 6.56 2.57 1.14
C LEU A 111 7.56 2.10 0.08
N PRO A 112 8.79 2.64 0.06
CA PRO A 112 9.84 2.17 -0.83
C PRO A 112 10.03 0.66 -0.83
N GLY A 113 10.28 0.09 -2.02
CA GLY A 113 10.49 -1.34 -2.18
C GLY A 113 10.86 -1.74 -3.59
N GLY A 114 11.21 -3.01 -3.76
CA GLY A 114 11.62 -3.58 -5.04
C GLY A 114 10.44 -4.00 -5.94
N CYS A 115 10.73 -4.93 -6.86
CA CYS A 115 9.77 -5.38 -7.87
C CYS A 115 8.44 -5.85 -7.28
N GLY A 116 8.45 -6.56 -6.15
CA GLY A 116 7.21 -7.03 -5.52
C GLY A 116 6.33 -5.87 -5.04
N THR A 117 6.93 -4.87 -4.40
CA THR A 117 6.21 -3.66 -3.95
C THR A 117 5.65 -2.86 -5.12
N LEU A 118 6.45 -2.71 -6.20
CA LEU A 118 6.01 -1.99 -7.40
C LEU A 118 4.91 -2.76 -8.14
N GLU A 119 5.00 -4.08 -8.22
CA GLU A 119 3.99 -4.93 -8.85
C GLU A 119 2.66 -4.84 -8.11
N GLU A 120 2.65 -4.93 -6.76
CA GLU A 120 1.48 -4.75 -5.92
C GLU A 120 0.87 -3.35 -6.06
N LEU A 121 1.70 -2.31 -6.12
CA LEU A 121 1.26 -0.92 -6.33
C LEU A 121 0.62 -0.74 -7.71
N PHE A 122 1.25 -1.23 -8.78
CA PHE A 122 0.70 -1.11 -10.13
C PHE A 122 -0.59 -1.92 -10.32
N GLU A 123 -0.72 -3.05 -9.63
CA GLU A 123 -1.98 -3.79 -9.60
C GLU A 123 -3.09 -2.98 -8.92
N ALA A 124 -2.83 -2.37 -7.75
CA ALA A 124 -3.79 -1.51 -7.06
C ALA A 124 -4.21 -0.29 -7.91
N ILE A 125 -3.26 0.36 -8.59
CA ILE A 125 -3.54 1.45 -9.56
C ILE A 125 -4.40 0.94 -10.71
N THR A 126 -4.10 -0.24 -11.24
CA THR A 126 -4.87 -0.84 -12.33
C THR A 126 -6.30 -1.18 -11.89
N TRP A 127 -6.48 -1.75 -10.71
CA TRP A 127 -7.81 -2.03 -10.17
C TRP A 127 -8.60 -0.75 -9.96
N LYS A 128 -7.95 0.31 -9.48
CA LYS A 128 -8.59 1.63 -9.31
C LYS A 128 -9.00 2.23 -10.65
N ARG A 129 -8.14 2.16 -11.67
CA ARG A 129 -8.47 2.58 -13.04
C ARG A 129 -9.71 1.86 -13.59
N LEU A 130 -9.83 0.56 -13.32
CA LEU A 130 -10.93 -0.29 -13.78
C LEU A 130 -12.17 -0.24 -12.87
N GLY A 131 -12.15 0.52 -11.79
CA GLY A 131 -13.25 0.63 -10.83
C GLY A 131 -13.51 -0.64 -10.02
N LEU A 132 -12.48 -1.48 -9.86
CA LEU A 132 -12.50 -2.67 -8.99
C LEU A 132 -12.08 -2.33 -7.56
N TYR A 133 -11.29 -1.28 -7.39
CA TYR A 133 -10.92 -0.68 -6.12
C TYR A 133 -11.13 0.83 -6.20
N LEU A 134 -11.76 1.43 -5.19
CA LEU A 134 -12.09 2.86 -5.19
C LEU A 134 -11.43 3.63 -4.03
N GLY A 135 -10.74 2.92 -3.13
CA GLY A 135 -10.08 3.51 -1.98
C GLY A 135 -8.90 4.42 -2.34
N PRO A 136 -8.44 5.24 -1.39
CA PRO A 136 -7.22 6.02 -1.55
C PRO A 136 -5.99 5.15 -1.78
N ILE A 137 -5.06 5.65 -2.58
CA ILE A 137 -3.70 5.11 -2.74
C ILE A 137 -2.73 6.22 -2.37
N VAL A 138 -1.80 5.97 -1.45
CA VAL A 138 -0.80 6.94 -1.00
C VAL A 138 0.60 6.37 -1.19
N LEU A 139 1.45 7.12 -1.86
CA LEU A 139 2.88 6.83 -2.02
C LEU A 139 3.67 7.67 -1.01
N VAL A 140 4.43 7.02 -0.14
CA VAL A 140 5.31 7.70 0.80
C VAL A 140 6.68 7.85 0.15
N ASN A 141 6.94 9.04 -0.39
CA ASN A 141 8.08 9.35 -1.25
C ASN A 141 9.34 9.70 -0.46
N VAL A 142 9.74 8.81 0.44
CA VAL A 142 10.95 8.99 1.24
C VAL A 142 12.15 9.19 0.34
N GLN A 143 12.89 10.30 0.49
CA GLN A 143 14.07 10.64 -0.31
C GLN A 143 13.84 10.63 -1.83
N GLY A 144 12.63 10.90 -2.30
CA GLY A 144 12.33 10.92 -3.74
C GLY A 144 12.31 9.54 -4.41
N PHE A 145 12.18 8.46 -3.61
CA PHE A 145 12.23 7.08 -4.14
C PHE A 145 11.24 6.81 -5.28
N PHE A 146 10.04 7.39 -5.21
CA PHE A 146 9.02 7.19 -6.23
C PHE A 146 9.07 8.18 -7.39
N ASP A 147 9.98 9.19 -7.37
CA ASP A 147 10.06 10.18 -8.45
C ASP A 147 10.17 9.55 -9.85
N PRO A 148 11.08 8.57 -10.11
CA PRO A 148 11.17 7.94 -11.41
C PRO A 148 9.90 7.17 -11.81
N CYS A 149 9.18 6.62 -10.83
CA CYS A 149 7.92 5.90 -11.06
C CYS A 149 6.81 6.89 -11.46
N ILE A 150 6.73 8.03 -10.79
CA ILE A 150 5.78 9.10 -11.09
C ILE A 150 6.04 9.68 -12.48
N GLU A 151 7.30 9.98 -12.80
CA GLU A 151 7.72 10.45 -14.13
C GLU A 151 7.36 9.45 -15.23
N LEU A 152 7.50 8.15 -14.98
CA LEU A 152 7.08 7.11 -15.92
C LEU A 152 5.57 7.13 -16.16
N LEU A 153 4.76 7.29 -15.11
CA LEU A 153 3.31 7.35 -15.21
C LEU A 153 2.84 8.64 -15.92
N GLU A 154 3.49 9.77 -15.66
CA GLU A 154 3.26 11.03 -16.40
C GLU A 154 3.59 10.88 -17.88
N ARG A 155 4.69 10.20 -18.20
CA ARG A 155 5.04 9.88 -19.60
C ARG A 155 4.00 8.98 -20.26
N CYS A 156 3.39 8.03 -19.52
CA CYS A 156 2.30 7.22 -20.04
C CYS A 156 1.09 8.09 -20.44
N VAL A 157 0.80 9.15 -19.68
CA VAL A 157 -0.25 10.12 -20.02
C VAL A 157 0.17 10.96 -21.25
N GLU A 158 1.37 11.51 -21.25
CA GLU A 158 1.93 12.28 -22.38
C GLU A 158 1.86 11.50 -23.70
N LYS A 159 2.22 10.21 -23.65
CA LYS A 159 2.20 9.32 -24.81
C LYS A 159 0.83 8.68 -25.08
N LYS A 160 -0.23 9.08 -24.34
CA LYS A 160 -1.62 8.63 -24.50
C LYS A 160 -1.85 7.13 -24.23
N PHE A 161 -1.00 6.51 -23.44
CA PHE A 161 -1.24 5.17 -22.87
C PHE A 161 -2.19 5.22 -21.66
N MET A 162 -2.32 6.40 -21.04
CA MET A 162 -3.21 6.65 -19.92
C MET A 162 -3.96 7.97 -20.11
N ASP A 163 -5.17 8.09 -19.57
CA ASP A 163 -5.90 9.36 -19.50
C ASP A 163 -5.30 10.25 -18.41
N ALA A 164 -5.28 11.57 -18.62
CA ALA A 164 -4.71 12.52 -17.67
C ALA A 164 -5.38 12.47 -16.28
N ARG A 165 -6.67 12.12 -16.22
CA ARG A 165 -7.41 11.91 -14.95
C ARG A 165 -6.81 10.82 -14.08
N HIS A 166 -6.11 9.84 -14.68
CA HIS A 166 -5.48 8.75 -13.94
C HIS A 166 -4.37 9.21 -13.00
N LEU A 167 -3.74 10.38 -13.24
CA LEU A 167 -2.75 10.95 -12.32
C LEU A 167 -3.33 11.35 -10.96
N SER A 168 -4.66 11.45 -10.83
CA SER A 168 -5.31 11.71 -9.55
C SER A 168 -5.71 10.43 -8.78
N MET A 169 -5.35 9.23 -9.28
CA MET A 169 -5.65 7.97 -8.60
C MET A 169 -4.85 7.78 -7.31
N TRP A 170 -3.70 8.44 -7.18
CA TRP A 170 -2.83 8.35 -6.01
C TRP A 170 -2.49 9.74 -5.46
N LYS A 171 -2.05 9.75 -4.22
CA LYS A 171 -1.48 10.92 -3.54
C LYS A 171 -0.04 10.63 -3.19
N VAL A 172 0.84 11.59 -3.38
CA VAL A 172 2.24 11.51 -2.93
C VAL A 172 2.39 12.32 -1.65
N VAL A 173 3.10 11.76 -0.67
CA VAL A 173 3.46 12.42 0.59
C VAL A 173 4.95 12.24 0.85
N GLU A 174 5.59 13.23 1.47
CA GLU A 174 7.04 13.22 1.72
C GLU A 174 7.44 12.32 2.90
N ASN A 175 6.52 12.13 3.85
CA ASN A 175 6.82 11.38 5.06
C ASN A 175 5.58 10.66 5.63
N PRO A 176 5.79 9.63 6.49
CA PRO A 176 4.70 8.81 7.01
C PRO A 176 3.66 9.55 7.87
N TYR A 177 4.02 10.65 8.53
CA TYR A 177 3.08 11.42 9.35
C TYR A 177 1.93 12.03 8.55
N GLN A 178 2.13 12.25 7.25
CA GLN A 178 1.13 12.83 6.35
C GLN A 178 0.14 11.79 5.81
N VAL A 179 0.41 10.49 5.99
CA VAL A 179 -0.38 9.40 5.39
C VAL A 179 -1.83 9.44 5.85
N ILE A 180 -2.06 9.57 7.16
CA ILE A 180 -3.42 9.53 7.71
C ILE A 180 -4.26 10.69 7.18
N GLU A 181 -3.68 11.88 7.12
CA GLU A 181 -4.33 13.05 6.55
C GLU A 181 -4.60 12.85 5.05
N ALA A 182 -3.62 12.37 4.30
CA ALA A 182 -3.74 12.12 2.86
C ALA A 182 -4.83 11.08 2.55
N VAL A 183 -4.93 10.01 3.35
CA VAL A 183 -5.99 9.01 3.22
C VAL A 183 -7.35 9.59 3.56
N CYS A 184 -7.47 10.34 4.68
CA CYS A 184 -8.73 10.90 5.12
C CYS A 184 -9.28 12.00 4.21
N ASN A 185 -8.40 12.80 3.59
CA ASN A 185 -8.74 13.90 2.71
C ASN A 185 -8.74 13.52 1.22
N ALA A 186 -8.61 12.24 0.90
CA ALA A 186 -8.64 11.77 -0.47
C ALA A 186 -10.00 12.04 -1.12
N SER A 187 -9.99 12.63 -2.30
CA SER A 187 -11.21 12.80 -3.10
C SER A 187 -11.76 11.44 -3.54
N PRO A 188 -13.09 11.27 -3.61
CA PRO A 188 -13.68 10.04 -4.14
C PRO A 188 -13.18 9.79 -5.56
N TRP A 189 -12.81 8.54 -5.84
CA TRP A 189 -12.55 8.15 -7.21
C TRP A 189 -13.88 7.98 -7.97
N ALA A 190 -13.90 8.38 -9.23
CA ALA A 190 -15.09 8.36 -10.06
C ALA A 190 -15.65 6.93 -10.19
N LYS A 191 -16.92 6.73 -9.83
CA LYS A 191 -17.61 5.43 -9.98
C LYS A 191 -17.77 5.01 -11.44
N ASP A 192 -17.77 5.98 -12.36
CA ASP A 192 -17.85 5.78 -13.81
C ASP A 192 -16.49 5.81 -14.51
N CYS A 193 -15.40 5.61 -13.76
CA CYS A 193 -14.03 5.65 -14.26
C CYS A 193 -13.77 4.71 -15.45
N ARG A 194 -14.57 3.66 -15.63
CA ARG A 194 -14.50 2.77 -16.79
C ARG A 194 -14.70 3.47 -18.12
N ARG A 195 -15.42 4.60 -18.14
CA ARG A 195 -15.65 5.39 -19.35
C ARG A 195 -14.39 6.05 -19.93
N PHE A 196 -13.38 6.21 -19.09
CA PHE A 196 -12.08 6.77 -19.49
C PHE A 196 -10.91 5.85 -19.12
N ALA A 197 -11.18 4.60 -18.76
CA ALA A 197 -10.15 3.62 -18.45
C ALA A 197 -9.22 3.35 -19.65
N VAL A 198 -9.72 3.52 -20.88
CA VAL A 198 -8.95 3.40 -22.11
C VAL A 198 -9.05 4.72 -22.88
N PRO A 199 -7.91 5.40 -23.13
CA PRO A 199 -7.92 6.63 -23.92
C PRO A 199 -8.47 6.41 -25.33
N GLY A 200 -9.41 7.25 -25.76
CA GLY A 200 -9.96 7.20 -27.12
C GLY A 200 -11.14 6.26 -27.35
N LEU A 201 -11.66 5.59 -26.29
CA LEU A 201 -12.91 4.86 -26.32
C LEU A 201 -14.09 5.74 -25.93
#